data_d90eb7cc2ab093892713ac354c7fc698
#
_entry.id   d90eb7cc2ab093892713ac354c7fc698
#
_cell.length_a   1.000
_cell.length_b   1.000
_cell.length_c   1.000
_cell.angle_alpha   90.00
_cell.angle_beta   90.00
_cell.angle_gamma   90.00
#
_symmetry.space_group_name_H-M   'P 1'
#
loop_
_entity.id
_entity.type
_entity.pdbx_description
1 polymer ?
#
loop_
_entity_poly.entity_id
_entity_poly.type
_entity_poly.pdbx_seq_one_letter_code
_entity_poly.pdbx_strand_id
1 'polypeptide(L)'
;MGVKWYNCQNAGFGDDGPSERPTNPEMLDKMCHVANTVGAYAKEKGVTLCFHPHYGTCVFWQSDIDYFAAHTDPQCVSFCFDTAHTTLAGMDPAALIRQYGSRVAYMHLKDVDTYALKTAEGPAKMGTFRALGHGTVDFPAVKAALEEVGFDGVLCVELDRPEVCNFHSAEVSRIYLRDVLKI
;
A
#
# COMPACT_ATOMS: atom_id res chain seq x y z
N MET A 1 -20.20 -7.00 15.77
CA MET A 1 -18.83 -6.48 15.56
C MET A 1 -18.92 -5.39 14.51
N GLY A 2 -18.46 -4.18 14.79
CA GLY A 2 -18.48 -3.07 13.83
C GLY A 2 -17.21 -3.10 12.96
N VAL A 3 -17.36 -2.75 11.67
CA VAL A 3 -16.22 -2.47 10.78
C VAL A 3 -15.57 -1.17 11.25
N LYS A 4 -14.23 -1.18 11.42
CA LYS A 4 -13.47 0.00 11.85
C LYS A 4 -12.70 0.65 10.70
N TRP A 5 -12.30 -0.12 9.70
CA TRP A 5 -11.51 0.34 8.56
C TRP A 5 -12.16 -0.07 7.26
N TYR A 6 -12.09 0.79 6.28
CA TYR A 6 -12.53 0.55 4.91
C TYR A 6 -11.37 0.86 3.97
N ASN A 7 -10.71 -0.17 3.47
CA ASN A 7 -9.67 -0.01 2.47
C ASN A 7 -10.30 0.16 1.09
N CYS A 8 -9.88 1.17 0.38
CA CYS A 8 -10.30 1.40 -0.99
C CYS A 8 -9.12 1.81 -1.88
N GLN A 9 -9.19 1.39 -3.10
CA GLN A 9 -8.36 1.88 -4.20
C GLN A 9 -9.29 2.38 -5.31
N ASN A 10 -8.78 3.23 -6.18
CA ASN A 10 -9.54 3.63 -7.36
C ASN A 10 -9.48 2.55 -8.44
N ALA A 11 -10.37 2.64 -9.43
CA ALA A 11 -10.33 1.78 -10.60
C ALA A 11 -8.98 1.90 -11.32
N GLY A 12 -8.43 0.79 -11.73
CA GLY A 12 -7.18 0.74 -12.47
C GLY A 12 -7.36 1.22 -13.91
N PHE A 13 -6.23 1.51 -14.56
CA PHE A 13 -6.18 1.78 -16.01
C PHE A 13 -6.13 0.50 -16.86
N GLY A 14 -6.32 -0.65 -16.26
CA GLY A 14 -6.08 -1.96 -16.86
C GLY A 14 -4.71 -2.53 -16.46
N ASP A 15 -4.30 -3.59 -17.12
CA ASP A 15 -3.07 -4.32 -16.79
C ASP A 15 -1.77 -3.53 -17.09
N ASP A 16 -1.85 -2.47 -17.88
CA ASP A 16 -0.69 -1.70 -18.34
C ASP A 16 -0.21 -0.64 -17.35
N GLY A 17 -0.98 -0.38 -16.30
CA GLY A 17 -0.69 0.67 -15.32
C GLY A 17 -0.81 2.09 -15.88
N PRO A 18 -0.44 3.11 -15.11
CA PRO A 18 -0.40 4.48 -15.60
C PRO A 18 0.72 4.60 -16.65
N SER A 19 0.35 5.01 -17.86
CA SER A 19 1.28 5.13 -18.99
C SER A 19 2.18 6.36 -18.91
N GLU A 20 1.81 7.36 -18.10
CA GLU A 20 2.49 8.64 -18.01
C GLU A 20 2.77 9.05 -16.57
N ARG A 21 3.87 9.78 -16.38
CA ARG A 21 4.26 10.42 -15.11
C ARG A 21 4.41 11.91 -15.32
N PRO A 22 3.86 12.75 -14.46
CA PRO A 22 2.92 12.48 -13.37
C PRO A 22 1.52 12.15 -13.89
N THR A 23 0.68 11.56 -13.04
CA THR A 23 -0.73 11.30 -13.34
C THR A 23 -1.45 12.62 -13.64
N ASN A 24 -2.45 12.56 -14.53
CA ASN A 24 -3.23 13.72 -14.94
C ASN A 24 -3.86 14.43 -13.71
N PRO A 25 -3.56 15.72 -13.48
CA PRO A 25 -4.07 16.46 -12.32
C PRO A 25 -5.60 16.44 -12.20
N GLU A 26 -6.33 16.49 -13.29
CA GLU A 26 -7.81 16.43 -13.28
C GLU A 26 -8.32 15.10 -12.71
N MET A 27 -7.63 13.99 -12.96
CA MET A 27 -7.98 12.70 -12.37
C MET A 27 -7.64 12.67 -10.87
N LEU A 28 -6.52 13.24 -10.47
CA LEU A 28 -6.14 13.36 -9.06
C LEU A 28 -7.14 14.22 -8.30
N ASP A 29 -7.59 15.35 -8.86
CA ASP A 29 -8.63 16.20 -8.26
C ASP A 29 -9.93 15.43 -8.03
N LYS A 30 -10.39 14.67 -9.04
CA LYS A 30 -11.58 13.84 -8.92
C LYS A 30 -11.41 12.79 -7.83
N MET A 31 -10.25 12.15 -7.75
CA MET A 31 -9.97 11.16 -6.71
C MET A 31 -9.95 11.78 -5.32
N CYS A 32 -9.32 12.94 -5.15
CA CYS A 32 -9.33 13.67 -3.88
C CYS A 32 -10.75 14.05 -3.45
N HIS A 33 -11.57 14.54 -4.38
CA HIS A 33 -12.97 14.88 -4.12
C HIS A 33 -13.78 13.64 -3.66
N VAL A 34 -13.65 12.54 -4.38
CA VAL A 34 -14.33 11.28 -4.02
C VAL A 34 -13.86 10.76 -2.66
N ALA A 35 -12.54 10.74 -2.43
CA ALA A 35 -11.98 10.29 -1.16
C ALA A 35 -12.45 11.15 0.02
N ASN A 36 -12.48 12.46 -0.11
CA ASN A 36 -12.98 13.37 0.91
C ASN A 36 -14.48 13.13 1.19
N THR A 37 -15.29 12.96 0.15
CA THR A 37 -16.73 12.71 0.27
C THR A 37 -17.01 11.39 0.98
N VAL A 38 -16.37 10.31 0.53
CA VAL A 38 -16.54 8.98 1.11
C VAL A 38 -15.94 8.92 2.52
N GLY A 39 -14.79 9.54 2.73
CA GLY A 39 -14.12 9.60 4.03
C GLY A 39 -14.95 10.33 5.08
N ALA A 40 -15.55 11.48 4.72
CA ALA A 40 -16.46 12.20 5.62
C ALA A 40 -17.68 11.35 6.02
N TYR A 41 -18.29 10.69 5.04
CA TYR A 41 -19.43 9.80 5.32
C TYR A 41 -19.02 8.59 6.18
N ALA A 42 -17.87 7.96 5.89
CA ALA A 42 -17.36 6.84 6.68
C ALA A 42 -17.12 7.25 8.13
N LYS A 43 -16.50 8.41 8.35
CA LYS A 43 -16.24 8.98 9.67
C LYS A 43 -17.52 9.16 10.50
N GLU A 44 -18.61 9.64 9.89
CA GLU A 44 -19.94 9.73 10.56
C GLU A 44 -20.45 8.38 11.04
N LYS A 45 -20.02 7.28 10.43
CA LYS A 45 -20.39 5.91 10.81
C LYS A 45 -19.34 5.25 11.73
N GLY A 46 -18.33 6.00 12.17
CA GLY A 46 -17.24 5.47 13.00
C GLY A 46 -16.28 4.55 12.23
N VAL A 47 -16.18 4.73 10.91
CA VAL A 47 -15.29 3.96 10.04
C VAL A 47 -14.19 4.87 9.50
N THR A 48 -12.94 4.41 9.53
CA THR A 48 -11.81 5.09 8.92
C THR A 48 -11.65 4.66 7.47
N LEU A 49 -11.69 5.62 6.54
CA LEU A 49 -11.33 5.38 5.14
C LEU A 49 -9.81 5.29 5.03
N CYS A 50 -9.31 4.17 4.52
CA CYS A 50 -7.89 3.93 4.24
C CYS A 50 -7.70 3.84 2.73
N PHE A 51 -7.19 4.91 2.12
CA PHE A 51 -6.92 4.93 0.68
C PHE A 51 -5.64 4.16 0.37
N HIS A 52 -5.71 3.26 -0.59
CA HIS A 52 -4.63 2.37 -0.99
C HIS A 52 -4.04 2.78 -2.35
N PRO A 53 -2.89 3.50 -2.37
CA PRO A 53 -2.14 3.73 -3.60
C PRO A 53 -1.68 2.40 -4.21
N HIS A 54 -1.98 2.17 -5.49
CA HIS A 54 -1.83 0.84 -6.09
C HIS A 54 -1.29 0.92 -7.52
N TYR A 55 -0.48 -0.06 -7.90
CA TYR A 55 -0.02 -0.23 -9.27
C TYR A 55 -1.20 -0.27 -10.25
N GLY A 56 -1.07 0.43 -11.36
CA GLY A 56 -2.12 0.49 -12.38
C GLY A 56 -3.27 1.43 -12.05
N THR A 57 -3.12 2.32 -11.07
CA THR A 57 -4.12 3.31 -10.67
C THR A 57 -3.60 4.74 -10.84
N CYS A 58 -4.46 5.75 -10.71
CA CYS A 58 -4.06 7.16 -10.82
C CYS A 58 -3.29 7.71 -9.61
N VAL A 59 -3.28 7.00 -8.49
CA VAL A 59 -2.47 7.36 -7.32
C VAL A 59 -1.50 6.22 -7.07
N PHE A 60 -0.31 6.34 -7.63
CA PHE A 60 0.71 5.28 -7.56
C PHE A 60 2.10 5.83 -7.27
N TRP A 61 2.50 6.94 -7.91
CA TRP A 61 3.83 7.52 -7.77
C TRP A 61 3.94 8.42 -6.54
N GLN A 62 5.16 8.70 -6.08
CA GLN A 62 5.39 9.64 -4.97
C GLN A 62 4.66 10.97 -5.18
N SER A 63 4.77 11.54 -6.38
CA SER A 63 4.11 12.81 -6.73
C SER A 63 2.59 12.75 -6.62
N ASP A 64 1.99 11.60 -6.97
CA ASP A 64 0.54 11.42 -6.87
C ASP A 64 0.10 11.32 -5.40
N ILE A 65 0.89 10.60 -4.59
CA ILE A 65 0.65 10.45 -3.14
C ILE A 65 0.80 11.82 -2.45
N ASP A 66 1.84 12.58 -2.78
CA ASP A 66 2.06 13.93 -2.24
C ASP A 66 0.88 14.86 -2.58
N TYR A 67 0.43 14.81 -3.84
CA TYR A 67 -0.73 15.57 -4.30
C TYR A 67 -2.00 15.16 -3.56
N PHE A 68 -2.27 13.85 -3.52
CA PHE A 68 -3.44 13.30 -2.83
C PHE A 68 -3.45 13.64 -1.34
N ALA A 69 -2.29 13.55 -0.68
CA ALA A 69 -2.15 13.91 0.72
C ALA A 69 -2.45 15.39 0.97
N ALA A 70 -1.97 16.29 0.08
CA ALA A 70 -2.17 17.74 0.19
C ALA A 70 -3.63 18.16 -0.06
N HIS A 71 -4.41 17.38 -0.84
CA HIS A 71 -5.77 17.74 -1.26
C HIS A 71 -6.86 16.87 -0.62
N THR A 72 -6.52 16.02 0.36
CA THR A 72 -7.49 15.24 1.14
C THR A 72 -7.44 15.61 2.62
N ASP A 73 -8.62 15.61 3.26
CA ASP A 73 -8.76 15.92 4.68
C ASP A 73 -8.13 14.81 5.55
N PRO A 74 -7.06 15.10 6.30
CA PRO A 74 -6.40 14.12 7.16
C PRO A 74 -7.28 13.59 8.29
N GLN A 75 -8.39 14.26 8.60
CA GLN A 75 -9.35 13.80 9.61
C GLN A 75 -10.34 12.74 9.07
N CYS A 76 -10.44 12.60 7.75
CA CYS A 76 -11.43 11.74 7.10
C CYS A 76 -10.79 10.67 6.22
N VAL A 77 -9.58 10.93 5.71
CA VAL A 77 -8.88 10.06 4.77
C VAL A 77 -7.52 9.69 5.34
N SER A 78 -7.34 8.44 5.64
CA SER A 78 -6.05 7.83 6.02
C SER A 78 -5.47 7.05 4.83
N PHE A 79 -4.24 6.58 4.97
CA PHE A 79 -3.60 5.70 3.98
C PHE A 79 -3.59 4.24 4.43
N CYS A 80 -3.73 3.36 3.43
CA CYS A 80 -3.33 1.97 3.46
C CYS A 80 -2.13 1.82 2.51
N PHE A 81 -0.91 1.90 3.00
CA PHE A 81 0.25 1.67 2.15
C PHE A 81 0.54 0.18 2.01
N ASP A 82 0.98 -0.21 0.82
CA ASP A 82 1.45 -1.55 0.48
C ASP A 82 2.95 -1.50 0.20
N THR A 83 3.70 -2.33 0.89
CA THR A 83 5.16 -2.33 0.80
C THR A 83 5.67 -2.72 -0.58
N ALA A 84 5.01 -3.66 -1.27
CA ALA A 84 5.40 -4.07 -2.61
C ALA A 84 5.01 -3.02 -3.67
N HIS A 85 3.77 -2.48 -3.62
CA HIS A 85 3.37 -1.43 -4.57
C HIS A 85 4.21 -0.16 -4.42
N THR A 86 4.56 0.21 -3.20
CA THR A 86 5.51 1.30 -2.91
C THR A 86 6.87 1.02 -3.57
N THR A 87 7.40 -0.19 -3.40
CA THR A 87 8.67 -0.60 -4.01
C THR A 87 8.58 -0.63 -5.55
N LEU A 88 7.47 -1.10 -6.12
CA LEU A 88 7.21 -1.07 -7.57
C LEU A 88 7.23 0.35 -8.15
N ALA A 89 6.80 1.33 -7.38
CA ALA A 89 6.85 2.75 -7.75
C ALA A 89 8.26 3.36 -7.57
N GLY A 90 9.23 2.58 -7.11
CA GLY A 90 10.59 3.06 -6.87
C GLY A 90 10.74 3.89 -5.60
N MET A 91 9.79 3.79 -4.68
CA MET A 91 9.81 4.44 -3.38
C MET A 91 10.37 3.49 -2.30
N ASP A 92 10.85 4.07 -1.20
CA ASP A 92 11.20 3.32 0.02
C ASP A 92 9.98 3.29 0.96
N PRO A 93 9.42 2.09 1.27
CA PRO A 93 8.27 1.97 2.16
C PRO A 93 8.51 2.58 3.55
N ALA A 94 9.71 2.43 4.11
CA ALA A 94 10.05 2.97 5.43
C ALA A 94 10.09 4.51 5.42
N ALA A 95 10.65 5.10 4.36
CA ALA A 95 10.64 6.56 4.19
C ALA A 95 9.22 7.11 4.04
N LEU A 96 8.37 6.43 3.26
CA LEU A 96 6.98 6.82 3.06
C LEU A 96 6.19 6.75 4.37
N ILE A 97 6.38 5.73 5.19
CA ILE A 97 5.77 5.60 6.51
C ILE A 97 6.18 6.78 7.41
N ARG A 98 7.47 7.13 7.44
CA ARG A 98 7.94 8.29 8.23
C ARG A 98 7.32 9.60 7.76
N GLN A 99 7.20 9.78 6.45
CA GLN A 99 6.62 10.99 5.86
C GLN A 99 5.14 11.17 6.21
N TYR A 100 4.37 10.09 6.18
CA TYR A 100 2.91 10.12 6.33
C TYR A 100 2.38 9.41 7.57
N GLY A 101 3.24 9.09 8.55
CA GLY A 101 2.92 8.24 9.68
C GLY A 101 1.62 8.58 10.41
N SER A 102 1.34 9.87 10.64
CA SER A 102 0.09 10.30 11.29
C SER A 102 -1.17 10.02 10.47
N ARG A 103 -1.03 9.69 9.19
CA ARG A 103 -2.13 9.37 8.27
C ARG A 103 -2.18 7.88 7.89
N VAL A 104 -1.21 7.07 8.32
CA VAL A 104 -1.20 5.63 8.04
C VAL A 104 -2.05 4.91 9.08
N ALA A 105 -3.16 4.29 8.65
CA ALA A 105 -4.06 3.56 9.55
C ALA A 105 -4.13 2.06 9.22
N TYR A 106 -3.62 1.66 8.07
CA TYR A 106 -3.59 0.28 7.61
C TYR A 106 -2.35 0.04 6.75
N MET A 107 -1.80 -1.15 6.81
CA MET A 107 -0.66 -1.55 5.97
C MET A 107 -0.93 -2.90 5.31
N HIS A 108 -0.66 -3.00 4.03
CA HIS A 108 -0.42 -4.28 3.39
C HIS A 108 1.07 -4.61 3.46
N LEU A 109 1.39 -5.68 4.15
CA LEU A 109 2.72 -6.27 4.14
C LEU A 109 2.78 -7.26 2.99
N LYS A 110 3.42 -6.86 1.91
CA LYS A 110 3.58 -7.62 0.68
C LYS A 110 5.02 -7.54 0.23
N ASP A 111 5.63 -8.66 -0.13
CA ASP A 111 7.00 -8.68 -0.59
C ASP A 111 7.09 -8.77 -2.11
N VAL A 112 8.18 -8.26 -2.67
CA VAL A 112 8.43 -8.26 -4.11
C VAL A 112 9.91 -8.52 -4.40
N ASP A 113 10.18 -9.35 -5.39
CA ASP A 113 11.53 -9.62 -5.88
C ASP A 113 11.94 -8.55 -6.91
N THR A 114 12.70 -7.55 -6.46
CA THR A 114 13.16 -6.46 -7.33
C THR A 114 14.20 -6.89 -8.35
N TYR A 115 14.89 -8.03 -8.18
CA TYR A 115 15.79 -8.58 -9.19
C TYR A 115 14.99 -9.18 -10.35
N ALA A 116 13.98 -9.98 -10.05
CA ALA A 116 13.06 -10.49 -11.06
C ALA A 116 12.28 -9.36 -11.74
N LEU A 117 11.92 -8.30 -11.01
CA LEU A 117 11.24 -7.13 -11.54
C LEU A 117 11.99 -6.43 -12.66
N LYS A 118 13.34 -6.39 -12.62
CA LYS A 118 14.17 -5.74 -13.64
C LYS A 118 14.06 -6.38 -15.01
N THR A 119 13.70 -7.66 -15.05
CA THR A 119 13.56 -8.45 -16.28
C THR A 119 12.11 -8.73 -16.64
N ALA A 120 11.15 -8.34 -15.79
CA ALA A 120 9.73 -8.57 -16.03
C ALA A 120 9.12 -7.46 -16.90
N GLU A 121 8.21 -7.86 -17.80
CA GLU A 121 7.44 -6.96 -18.65
C GLU A 121 5.94 -7.15 -18.43
N GLY A 122 5.18 -6.05 -18.50
CA GLY A 122 3.71 -6.05 -18.41
C GLY A 122 3.16 -6.86 -17.23
N PRO A 123 2.21 -7.78 -17.47
CA PRO A 123 1.58 -8.59 -16.42
C PRO A 123 2.55 -9.49 -15.64
N ALA A 124 3.73 -9.80 -16.21
CA ALA A 124 4.75 -10.57 -15.52
C ALA A 124 5.29 -9.88 -14.27
N LYS A 125 5.21 -8.55 -14.17
CA LYS A 125 5.56 -7.79 -12.96
C LYS A 125 4.77 -8.26 -11.74
N MET A 126 3.51 -8.63 -11.92
CA MET A 126 2.66 -9.16 -10.86
C MET A 126 3.12 -10.55 -10.38
N GLY A 127 3.87 -11.28 -11.22
CA GLY A 127 4.49 -12.56 -10.87
C GLY A 127 5.76 -12.44 -10.03
N THR A 128 6.22 -11.22 -9.72
CA THR A 128 7.41 -10.99 -8.88
C THR A 128 7.08 -10.89 -7.39
N PHE A 129 5.82 -10.93 -6.99
CA PHE A 129 5.44 -10.97 -5.59
C PHE A 129 5.87 -12.26 -4.91
N ARG A 130 6.24 -12.16 -3.64
CA ARG A 130 6.79 -13.25 -2.82
C ARG A 130 6.11 -13.30 -1.45
N ALA A 131 6.18 -14.46 -0.81
CA ALA A 131 5.90 -14.54 0.62
C ALA A 131 6.87 -13.64 1.39
N LEU A 132 6.47 -13.12 2.54
CA LEU A 132 7.30 -12.19 3.33
C LEU A 132 8.66 -12.81 3.65
N GLY A 133 9.71 -12.05 3.40
CA GLY A 133 11.11 -12.46 3.59
C GLY A 133 11.71 -13.22 2.41
N HIS A 134 10.96 -13.50 1.35
CA HIS A 134 11.45 -14.12 0.13
C HIS A 134 11.71 -13.13 -1.01
N GLY A 135 11.33 -11.87 -0.84
CA GLY A 135 11.61 -10.78 -1.76
C GLY A 135 12.76 -9.90 -1.27
N THR A 136 12.66 -8.62 -1.60
CA THR A 136 13.73 -7.65 -1.34
C THR A 136 13.28 -6.43 -0.53
N VAL A 137 12.05 -6.43 -0.01
CA VAL A 137 11.56 -5.36 0.87
C VAL A 137 12.29 -5.45 2.21
N ASP A 138 12.82 -4.33 2.68
CA ASP A 138 13.46 -4.23 4.00
C ASP A 138 12.38 -4.11 5.11
N PHE A 139 11.78 -5.24 5.48
CA PHE A 139 10.77 -5.28 6.54
C PHE A 139 11.29 -4.88 7.93
N PRO A 140 12.53 -5.16 8.34
CA PRO A 140 13.12 -4.57 9.52
C PRO A 140 13.06 -3.05 9.52
N ALA A 141 13.41 -2.39 8.42
CA ALA A 141 13.30 -0.93 8.29
C ALA A 141 11.83 -0.45 8.31
N VAL A 142 10.93 -1.19 7.66
CA VAL A 142 9.48 -0.94 7.70
C VAL A 142 8.96 -1.01 9.14
N LYS A 143 9.31 -2.07 9.89
CA LYS A 143 8.92 -2.22 11.29
C LYS A 143 9.45 -1.05 12.14
N ALA A 144 10.73 -0.71 12.02
CA ALA A 144 11.31 0.41 12.74
C ALA A 144 10.59 1.73 12.44
N ALA A 145 10.25 2.00 11.17
CA ALA A 145 9.51 3.19 10.80
C ALA A 145 8.09 3.23 11.41
N LEU A 146 7.39 2.08 11.46
CA LEU A 146 6.07 1.97 12.09
C LEU A 146 6.16 2.24 13.61
N GLU A 147 7.18 1.72 14.29
CA GLU A 147 7.44 1.98 15.71
C GLU A 147 7.77 3.46 15.96
N GLU A 148 8.63 4.07 15.14
CA GLU A 148 9.01 5.48 15.24
C GLU A 148 7.81 6.44 15.12
N VAL A 149 6.84 6.12 14.24
CA VAL A 149 5.64 6.96 14.06
C VAL A 149 4.51 6.60 15.03
N GLY A 150 4.69 5.61 15.90
CA GLY A 150 3.68 5.16 16.85
C GLY A 150 2.46 4.53 16.17
N PHE A 151 2.67 3.74 15.11
CA PHE A 151 1.58 3.11 14.37
C PHE A 151 0.75 2.18 15.26
N ASP A 152 -0.57 2.38 15.27
CA ASP A 152 -1.56 1.64 16.06
C ASP A 152 -2.66 1.04 15.17
N GLY A 153 -2.37 0.86 13.89
CA GLY A 153 -3.31 0.36 12.89
C GLY A 153 -3.23 -1.15 12.67
N VAL A 154 -3.69 -1.58 11.50
CA VAL A 154 -3.70 -3.00 11.10
C VAL A 154 -2.54 -3.31 10.17
N LEU A 155 -1.81 -4.39 10.46
CA LEU A 155 -0.86 -5.02 9.56
C LEU A 155 -1.52 -6.23 8.91
N CYS A 156 -1.73 -6.19 7.61
CA CYS A 156 -2.34 -7.27 6.83
C CYS A 156 -1.31 -7.86 5.87
N VAL A 157 -1.03 -9.14 6.00
CA VAL A 157 -0.21 -9.85 5.00
C VAL A 157 -1.05 -10.04 3.74
N GLU A 158 -0.51 -9.61 2.60
CA GLU A 158 -1.16 -9.73 1.30
C GLU A 158 -0.24 -10.38 0.27
N LEU A 159 -0.81 -11.17 -0.62
CA LEU A 159 -0.10 -11.79 -1.73
C LEU A 159 -1.07 -12.09 -2.89
N ASP A 160 -0.89 -11.43 -4.03
CA ASP A 160 -1.76 -11.59 -5.20
C ASP A 160 -1.59 -12.96 -5.87
N ARG A 161 -0.37 -13.47 -5.92
CA ARG A 161 -0.04 -14.75 -6.56
C ARG A 161 0.96 -15.52 -5.72
N PRO A 162 0.58 -16.69 -5.20
CA PRO A 162 1.49 -17.51 -4.41
C PRO A 162 2.55 -18.18 -5.30
N GLU A 163 3.73 -18.39 -4.75
CA GLU A 163 4.82 -19.11 -5.44
C GLU A 163 4.51 -20.61 -5.58
N VAL A 164 3.90 -21.20 -4.57
CA VAL A 164 3.53 -22.62 -4.52
C VAL A 164 2.01 -22.76 -4.35
N CYS A 165 1.49 -22.34 -3.22
CA CYS A 165 0.05 -22.28 -2.94
C CYS A 165 -0.22 -21.25 -1.83
N ASN A 166 -1.47 -20.80 -1.70
CA ASN A 166 -1.87 -19.78 -0.73
C ASN A 166 -1.53 -20.16 0.71
N PHE A 167 -1.78 -21.41 1.09
CA PHE A 167 -1.50 -21.89 2.45
C PHE A 167 -0.01 -21.82 2.79
N HIS A 168 0.85 -22.31 1.89
CA HIS A 168 2.30 -22.28 2.08
C HIS A 168 2.82 -20.83 2.20
N SER A 169 2.38 -19.94 1.32
CA SER A 169 2.79 -18.53 1.36
C SER A 169 2.34 -17.83 2.65
N ALA A 170 1.14 -18.13 3.13
CA ALA A 170 0.63 -17.59 4.39
C ALA A 170 1.43 -18.13 5.60
N GLU A 171 1.79 -19.42 5.60
CA GLU A 171 2.61 -20.02 6.65
C GLU A 171 4.01 -19.42 6.70
N VAL A 172 4.68 -19.30 5.55
CA VAL A 172 6.01 -18.67 5.43
C VAL A 172 5.97 -17.22 5.94
N SER A 173 4.99 -16.45 5.50
CA SER A 173 4.83 -15.05 5.93
C SER A 173 4.58 -14.95 7.45
N ARG A 174 3.75 -15.83 8.01
CA ARG A 174 3.52 -15.89 9.46
C ARG A 174 4.78 -16.23 10.24
N ILE A 175 5.56 -17.21 9.76
CA ILE A 175 6.83 -17.58 10.39
C ILE A 175 7.80 -16.39 10.38
N TYR A 176 7.90 -15.69 9.24
CA TYR A 176 8.75 -14.51 9.11
C TYR A 176 8.35 -13.39 10.09
N LEU A 177 7.05 -13.07 10.19
CA LEU A 177 6.55 -12.08 11.15
C LEU A 177 6.91 -12.46 12.59
N ARG A 178 6.63 -13.71 12.99
CA ARG A 178 6.88 -14.19 14.36
C ARG A 178 8.36 -14.30 14.68
N ASP A 179 9.17 -14.91 13.81
CA ASP A 179 10.52 -15.35 14.15
C ASP A 179 11.60 -14.33 13.77
N VAL A 180 11.34 -13.51 12.73
CA VAL A 180 12.28 -12.48 12.28
C VAL A 180 11.87 -11.11 12.79
N LEU A 181 10.64 -10.68 12.50
CA LEU A 181 10.18 -9.34 12.88
C LEU A 181 9.70 -9.25 14.34
N LYS A 182 9.37 -10.37 14.98
CA LYS A 182 8.84 -10.40 16.36
C LYS A 182 7.55 -9.59 16.53
N ILE A 183 6.64 -9.79 15.58
CA ILE A 183 5.29 -9.20 15.59
C ILE A 183 4.25 -10.32 15.69
#